data_8535cd20d40b45a16ee3d1115e26455b
#
_entry.id   8535cd20d40b45a16ee3d1115e26455b
#
_cell.length_a   1.000
_cell.length_b   1.000
_cell.length_c   1.000
_cell.angle_alpha   90.00
_cell.angle_beta   90.00
_cell.angle_gamma   90.00
#
_symmetry.space_group_name_H-M   'P 1'
#
loop_
_entity.id
_entity.type
_entity.pdbx_description
1 polymer ?
#
loop_
_entity_poly.entity_id
_entity_poly.type
_entity_poly.pdbx_seq_one_letter_code
_entity_poly.pdbx_strand_id
1 'polypeptide(L)'
;MASFAQPQDDGAEEQRPHISKEALPHIVDFLHDEKPSVRQRAVQGLLTHSLYPGGHETLLTVRSTHNKRVVEELCRLVGDLPAIAPQVLSVLINLSGHKMGLDQMLASPKLVDQLMENLSLKHCNYKRLTLMLLSNLTRSYQGAAMFMSTDTERKDWHGYNVLRLVRWFLENPATLPTEDPVADEKEELSKSHSQMIDDEARHDTWEFIGSILANVTRVKTGRDFVLDWQRGLLRPLLVELRSPSVVRRRGIGRMLRNICNEFEHHKRLLDLESEGGVDLVQCALRSLSNGDDTNIEPHERDVGHPELYVSSQTGEKDVVVRKKICEMLVVLTRTHFGRERMRERKVYPIVREMHTHTTMFVNTLKRRRGTTRGLVCWIESVWWCFFFCVSMLLCAMLLCAMLLCAMLLCAMLLC
;
A
#
# COMPACT_ATOMS: atom_id res chain seq x y z
N MET A 1 17.02 18.99 -51.50
CA MET A 1 17.94 18.22 -50.62
C MET A 1 18.50 19.17 -49.62
N ALA A 2 17.92 19.23 -48.41
CA ALA A 2 18.42 20.02 -47.28
C ALA A 2 18.70 18.99 -46.16
N SER A 3 19.99 18.85 -45.85
CA SER A 3 20.52 18.01 -44.78
C SER A 3 20.24 18.68 -43.43
N PHE A 4 19.41 18.06 -42.59
CA PHE A 4 19.27 18.45 -41.20
C PHE A 4 20.44 17.78 -40.44
N ALA A 5 21.36 18.62 -39.99
CA ALA A 5 22.37 18.24 -38.99
C ALA A 5 21.67 17.93 -37.68
N GLN A 6 21.89 16.77 -37.12
CA GLN A 6 21.53 16.43 -35.76
C GLN A 6 22.37 17.28 -34.79
N PRO A 7 21.81 17.82 -33.70
CA PRO A 7 22.61 18.42 -32.66
C PRO A 7 23.43 17.32 -31.97
N GLN A 8 24.75 17.52 -31.93
CA GLN A 8 25.64 16.77 -31.05
C GLN A 8 25.28 17.13 -29.62
N ASP A 9 24.81 16.15 -28.89
CA ASP A 9 24.59 16.21 -27.44
C ASP A 9 25.95 16.10 -26.76
N ASP A 10 26.61 17.25 -26.56
CA ASP A 10 27.80 17.37 -25.74
C ASP A 10 27.38 17.31 -24.26
N GLY A 11 26.82 16.16 -23.85
CA GLY A 11 26.51 15.85 -22.47
C GLY A 11 27.79 15.77 -21.66
N ALA A 12 28.18 16.85 -21.02
CA ALA A 12 29.08 16.83 -19.87
C ALA A 12 28.38 16.02 -18.76
N GLU A 13 28.48 14.68 -18.79
CA GLU A 13 28.23 13.84 -17.63
C GLU A 13 29.17 14.35 -16.52
N GLU A 14 28.63 15.08 -15.58
CA GLU A 14 29.31 15.47 -14.35
C GLU A 14 29.85 14.18 -13.74
N GLN A 15 31.16 13.96 -13.87
CA GLN A 15 31.87 12.77 -13.37
C GLN A 15 31.82 12.78 -11.84
N ARG A 16 30.70 12.35 -11.30
CA ARG A 16 30.60 12.01 -9.87
C ARG A 16 31.61 10.90 -9.60
N PRO A 17 32.39 10.96 -8.51
CA PRO A 17 33.47 10.00 -8.27
C PRO A 17 32.94 8.58 -8.23
N HIS A 18 33.18 7.83 -9.27
CA HIS A 18 32.80 6.43 -9.38
C HIS A 18 33.78 5.60 -8.54
N ILE A 19 33.25 4.90 -7.53
CA ILE A 19 34.07 3.97 -6.74
C ILE A 19 34.42 2.78 -7.64
N SER A 20 35.71 2.50 -7.80
CA SER A 20 36.16 1.34 -8.58
C SER A 20 35.72 0.03 -7.89
N LYS A 21 35.46 -1.02 -8.67
CA LYS A 21 35.03 -2.32 -8.12
C LYS A 21 36.09 -2.92 -7.19
N GLU A 22 37.38 -2.64 -7.43
CA GLU A 22 38.52 -3.08 -6.61
C GLU A 22 38.56 -2.40 -5.26
N ALA A 23 38.07 -1.15 -5.15
CA ALA A 23 38.03 -0.41 -3.90
C ALA A 23 36.83 -0.79 -3.01
N LEU A 24 35.76 -1.33 -3.55
CA LEU A 24 34.55 -1.65 -2.81
C LEU A 24 34.78 -2.60 -1.62
N PRO A 25 35.56 -3.70 -1.71
CA PRO A 25 35.85 -4.57 -0.57
C PRO A 25 36.43 -3.81 0.62
N HIS A 26 37.39 -2.90 0.37
CA HIS A 26 38.01 -2.08 1.41
C HIS A 26 37.03 -1.07 2.02
N ILE A 27 36.12 -0.50 1.21
CA ILE A 27 35.08 0.40 1.74
C ILE A 27 34.13 -0.37 2.67
N VAL A 28 33.82 -1.63 2.36
CA VAL A 28 33.01 -2.47 3.26
C VAL A 28 33.76 -2.74 4.58
N ASP A 29 35.07 -2.91 4.55
CA ASP A 29 35.86 -3.07 5.78
C ASP A 29 35.80 -1.81 6.67
N PHE A 30 35.78 -0.60 6.09
CA PHE A 30 35.64 0.65 6.83
C PHE A 30 34.30 0.81 7.57
N LEU A 31 33.30 -0.02 7.28
CA LEU A 31 32.06 -0.06 8.07
C LEU A 31 32.29 -0.55 9.51
N HIS A 32 33.45 -1.17 9.79
CA HIS A 32 33.85 -1.62 11.13
C HIS A 32 34.79 -0.65 11.85
N ASP A 33 35.19 0.46 11.22
CA ASP A 33 36.14 1.40 11.83
C ASP A 33 35.59 1.96 13.15
N GLU A 34 36.43 2.11 14.13
CA GLU A 34 36.05 2.66 15.44
C GLU A 34 35.61 4.13 15.32
N LYS A 35 36.20 4.87 14.37
CA LYS A 35 35.90 6.30 14.16
C LYS A 35 34.58 6.46 13.37
N PRO A 36 33.57 7.11 13.97
CA PRO A 36 32.27 7.33 13.28
C PRO A 36 32.42 8.08 11.96
N SER A 37 33.35 9.01 11.84
CA SER A 37 33.60 9.76 10.60
C SER A 37 34.07 8.89 9.43
N VAL A 38 34.81 7.80 9.72
CA VAL A 38 35.25 6.84 8.71
C VAL A 38 34.08 5.99 8.27
N ARG A 39 33.30 5.44 9.22
CA ARG A 39 32.06 4.70 8.91
C ARG A 39 31.07 5.54 8.07
N GLN A 40 30.88 6.82 8.45
CA GLN A 40 29.99 7.73 7.72
C GLN A 40 30.44 7.90 6.26
N ARG A 41 31.74 8.13 6.02
CA ARG A 41 32.28 8.26 4.65
C ARG A 41 32.11 6.98 3.85
N ALA A 42 32.35 5.82 4.47
CA ALA A 42 32.14 4.52 3.85
C ALA A 42 30.67 4.33 3.43
N VAL A 43 29.73 4.59 4.34
CA VAL A 43 28.27 4.50 4.04
C VAL A 43 27.87 5.48 2.93
N GLN A 44 28.39 6.71 2.95
CA GLN A 44 28.11 7.70 1.92
C GLN A 44 28.63 7.24 0.54
N GLY A 45 29.80 6.64 0.49
CA GLY A 45 30.33 6.04 -0.73
C GLY A 45 29.42 4.93 -1.27
N LEU A 46 28.95 4.03 -0.40
CA LEU A 46 28.03 2.96 -0.78
C LEU A 46 26.66 3.51 -1.22
N LEU A 47 26.17 4.57 -0.56
CA LEU A 47 24.93 5.24 -0.96
C LEU A 47 25.04 5.82 -2.37
N THR A 48 26.10 6.58 -2.63
CA THR A 48 26.37 7.12 -3.96
C THR A 48 26.47 6.01 -5.00
N HIS A 49 27.18 4.92 -4.70
CA HIS A 49 27.31 3.77 -5.60
C HIS A 49 25.97 3.08 -5.88
N SER A 50 25.07 3.02 -4.88
CA SER A 50 23.75 2.43 -5.03
C SER A 50 22.83 3.17 -6.00
N LEU A 51 23.15 4.43 -6.34
CA LEU A 51 22.36 5.25 -7.27
C LEU A 51 22.77 5.08 -8.74
N TYR A 52 23.92 4.45 -8.99
CA TYR A 52 24.39 4.21 -10.37
C TYR A 52 23.69 3.01 -11.01
N PRO A 53 23.54 3.01 -12.33
CA PRO A 53 23.09 1.83 -13.08
C PRO A 53 24.03 0.62 -12.79
N GLY A 54 23.46 -0.50 -12.38
CA GLY A 54 24.21 -1.70 -11.99
C GLY A 54 24.87 -1.65 -10.61
N GLY A 55 24.82 -0.51 -9.90
CA GLY A 55 25.39 -0.36 -8.56
C GLY A 55 24.77 -1.30 -7.54
N HIS A 56 23.44 -1.50 -7.60
CA HIS A 56 22.75 -2.45 -6.72
C HIS A 56 23.30 -3.89 -6.87
N GLU A 57 23.45 -4.36 -8.11
CA GLU A 57 23.97 -5.71 -8.37
C GLU A 57 25.39 -5.88 -7.85
N THR A 58 26.21 -4.87 -8.05
CA THR A 58 27.59 -4.86 -7.55
C THR A 58 27.61 -4.93 -6.02
N LEU A 59 26.83 -4.08 -5.31
CA LEU A 59 26.77 -4.06 -3.85
C LEU A 59 26.19 -5.35 -3.26
N LEU A 60 25.26 -6.01 -3.95
CA LEU A 60 24.67 -7.26 -3.49
C LEU A 60 25.63 -8.46 -3.65
N THR A 61 26.61 -8.37 -4.54
CA THR A 61 27.57 -9.44 -4.83
C THR A 61 28.92 -9.25 -4.18
N VAL A 62 29.35 -7.99 -3.96
CA VAL A 62 30.65 -7.67 -3.36
C VAL A 62 30.72 -8.13 -1.92
N ARG A 63 31.94 -8.53 -1.52
CA ARG A 63 32.25 -8.91 -0.14
C ARG A 63 33.42 -8.11 0.36
N SER A 64 33.49 -7.91 1.67
CA SER A 64 34.65 -7.33 2.35
C SER A 64 35.89 -8.22 2.16
N THR A 65 37.07 -7.71 2.52
CA THR A 65 38.30 -8.52 2.55
C THR A 65 38.20 -9.70 3.55
N HIS A 66 37.30 -9.59 4.53
CA HIS A 66 36.97 -10.63 5.51
C HIS A 66 35.74 -11.48 5.10
N ASN A 67 35.38 -11.49 3.81
CA ASN A 67 34.29 -12.28 3.22
C ASN A 67 32.88 -11.97 3.75
N LYS A 68 32.64 -10.81 4.36
CA LYS A 68 31.33 -10.39 4.84
C LYS A 68 30.54 -9.67 3.75
N ARG A 69 29.22 -9.83 3.75
CA ARG A 69 28.34 -9.17 2.78
C ARG A 69 28.05 -7.72 3.16
N VAL A 70 27.95 -6.83 2.18
CA VAL A 70 27.60 -5.42 2.38
C VAL A 70 26.29 -5.27 3.16
N VAL A 71 25.23 -6.02 2.77
CA VAL A 71 23.93 -5.96 3.43
C VAL A 71 24.00 -6.36 4.90
N GLU A 72 24.79 -7.40 5.24
CA GLU A 72 24.99 -7.85 6.61
C GLU A 72 25.61 -6.75 7.48
N GLU A 73 26.66 -6.09 6.95
CA GLU A 73 27.34 -5.01 7.65
C GLU A 73 26.45 -3.76 7.80
N LEU A 74 25.70 -3.41 6.76
CA LEU A 74 24.75 -2.31 6.84
C LEU A 74 23.62 -2.59 7.85
N CYS A 75 23.09 -3.82 7.90
CA CYS A 75 22.08 -4.19 8.89
C CYS A 75 22.58 -3.99 10.34
N ARG A 76 23.85 -4.23 10.60
CA ARG A 76 24.47 -3.97 11.92
C ARG A 76 24.50 -2.48 12.28
N LEU A 77 24.64 -1.60 11.27
CA LEU A 77 24.75 -0.15 11.45
C LEU A 77 23.40 0.58 11.49
N VAL A 78 22.28 -0.10 11.41
CA VAL A 78 20.92 0.51 11.48
C VAL A 78 20.69 1.26 12.80
N GLY A 79 21.30 0.81 13.89
CA GLY A 79 21.27 1.45 15.20
C GLY A 79 22.50 2.33 15.51
N ASP A 80 23.29 2.72 14.51
CA ASP A 80 24.46 3.60 14.70
C ASP A 80 24.02 5.06 14.98
N LEU A 81 24.97 5.96 15.09
CA LEU A 81 24.74 7.37 15.40
C LEU A 81 23.73 8.01 14.42
N PRO A 82 22.95 9.01 14.87
CA PRO A 82 21.98 9.71 14.04
C PRO A 82 22.54 10.33 12.75
N ALA A 83 23.84 10.56 12.67
CA ALA A 83 24.52 11.03 11.46
C ALA A 83 24.78 9.91 10.43
N ILE A 84 24.72 8.65 10.83
CA ILE A 84 25.08 7.48 10.00
C ILE A 84 23.84 6.67 9.66
N ALA A 85 22.97 6.39 10.63
CA ALA A 85 21.81 5.52 10.49
C ALA A 85 20.86 5.90 9.32
N PRO A 86 20.55 7.20 9.05
CA PRO A 86 19.70 7.57 7.91
C PRO A 86 20.30 7.16 6.56
N GLN A 87 21.61 7.33 6.38
CA GLN A 87 22.30 6.96 5.16
C GLN A 87 22.33 5.42 4.98
N VAL A 88 22.55 4.68 6.06
CA VAL A 88 22.47 3.21 6.09
C VAL A 88 21.08 2.75 5.64
N LEU A 89 20.02 3.34 6.21
CA LEU A 89 18.64 3.04 5.86
C LEU A 89 18.37 3.32 4.37
N SER A 90 18.89 4.43 3.84
CA SER A 90 18.73 4.78 2.43
C SER A 90 19.38 3.74 1.51
N VAL A 91 20.61 3.27 1.82
CA VAL A 91 21.25 2.19 1.06
C VAL A 91 20.42 0.91 1.12
N LEU A 92 19.97 0.51 2.32
CA LEU A 92 19.15 -0.69 2.50
C LEU A 92 17.81 -0.57 1.76
N ILE A 93 17.16 0.60 1.77
CA ILE A 93 15.93 0.85 0.99
C ILE A 93 16.19 0.63 -0.50
N ASN A 94 17.28 1.19 -1.05
CA ASN A 94 17.65 1.00 -2.45
C ASN A 94 17.87 -0.48 -2.78
N LEU A 95 18.63 -1.19 -1.94
CA LEU A 95 18.91 -2.62 -2.14
C LEU A 95 17.69 -3.52 -1.92
N SER A 96 16.70 -3.11 -1.12
CA SER A 96 15.47 -3.87 -0.86
C SER A 96 14.52 -3.96 -2.08
N GLY A 97 14.78 -3.16 -3.11
CA GLY A 97 14.10 -3.28 -4.40
C GLY A 97 14.41 -4.59 -5.12
N HIS A 98 15.58 -5.18 -4.84
CA HIS A 98 16.05 -6.43 -5.45
C HIS A 98 15.76 -7.63 -4.53
N LYS A 99 15.32 -8.74 -5.13
CA LYS A 99 15.00 -9.96 -4.37
C LYS A 99 16.20 -10.43 -3.53
N MET A 100 17.41 -10.45 -4.10
CA MET A 100 18.62 -10.88 -3.39
C MET A 100 18.93 -9.99 -2.19
N GLY A 101 18.74 -8.67 -2.30
CA GLY A 101 18.91 -7.73 -1.19
C GLY A 101 17.90 -7.98 -0.08
N LEU A 102 16.65 -8.17 -0.47
CA LEU A 102 15.58 -8.48 0.46
C LEU A 102 15.82 -9.80 1.21
N ASP A 103 16.22 -10.86 0.50
CA ASP A 103 16.51 -12.16 1.10
C ASP A 103 17.69 -12.08 2.09
N GLN A 104 18.73 -11.29 1.75
CA GLN A 104 19.88 -11.05 2.65
C GLN A 104 19.48 -10.28 3.91
N MET A 105 18.60 -9.28 3.80
CA MET A 105 18.11 -8.51 4.95
C MET A 105 17.25 -9.38 5.87
N LEU A 106 16.37 -10.21 5.28
CA LEU A 106 15.51 -11.12 6.05
C LEU A 106 16.31 -12.23 6.74
N ALA A 107 17.52 -12.53 6.27
CA ALA A 107 18.43 -13.45 6.96
C ALA A 107 19.09 -12.81 8.20
N SER A 108 19.00 -11.50 8.40
CA SER A 108 19.54 -10.80 9.57
C SER A 108 18.55 -10.87 10.75
N PRO A 109 18.82 -11.66 11.81
CA PRO A 109 17.82 -11.95 12.84
C PRO A 109 17.44 -10.74 13.70
N LYS A 110 18.31 -9.73 13.81
CA LYS A 110 18.12 -8.55 14.67
C LYS A 110 17.61 -7.32 13.93
N LEU A 111 17.50 -7.37 12.60
CA LEU A 111 17.19 -6.17 11.81
C LEU A 111 15.80 -5.61 12.18
N VAL A 112 14.78 -6.45 12.25
CA VAL A 112 13.41 -6.00 12.58
C VAL A 112 13.35 -5.40 13.98
N ASP A 113 14.03 -6.00 14.95
CA ASP A 113 14.04 -5.51 16.33
C ASP A 113 14.73 -4.14 16.42
N GLN A 114 15.88 -3.96 15.75
CA GLN A 114 16.57 -2.68 15.68
C GLN A 114 15.71 -1.59 14.99
N LEU A 115 15.02 -1.93 13.91
CA LEU A 115 14.11 -1.00 13.25
C LEU A 115 12.95 -0.59 14.17
N MET A 116 12.37 -1.53 14.91
CA MET A 116 11.31 -1.27 15.87
C MET A 116 11.80 -0.46 17.09
N GLU A 117 13.07 -0.63 17.48
CA GLU A 117 13.72 0.17 18.50
C GLU A 117 13.90 1.61 18.05
N ASN A 118 14.40 1.84 16.84
CA ASN A 118 14.50 3.18 16.25
C ASN A 118 13.18 3.95 16.27
N LEU A 119 12.07 3.26 15.93
CA LEU A 119 10.74 3.88 15.99
C LEU A 119 10.31 4.27 17.40
N SER A 120 10.82 3.59 18.42
CA SER A 120 10.50 3.84 19.82
C SER A 120 11.28 5.03 20.40
N LEU A 121 12.40 5.39 19.79
CA LEU A 121 13.24 6.51 20.25
C LEU A 121 12.48 7.83 20.05
N LYS A 122 12.37 8.62 21.13
CA LYS A 122 11.63 9.88 21.13
C LYS A 122 12.20 10.89 20.10
N HIS A 123 13.52 10.97 19.99
CA HIS A 123 14.23 11.96 19.17
C HIS A 123 14.81 11.35 17.88
N CYS A 124 14.25 10.25 17.38
CA CYS A 124 14.64 9.69 16.10
C CYS A 124 14.05 10.52 14.95
N ASN A 125 14.90 11.16 14.15
CA ASN A 125 14.53 11.99 13.01
C ASN A 125 14.48 11.22 11.67
N TYR A 126 14.65 9.89 11.69
CA TYR A 126 14.60 9.02 10.50
C TYR A 126 13.56 7.91 10.61
N LYS A 127 12.48 8.16 11.37
CA LYS A 127 11.35 7.20 11.52
C LYS A 127 10.71 6.87 10.19
N ARG A 128 10.55 7.86 9.30
CA ARG A 128 9.97 7.65 7.97
C ARG A 128 10.80 6.66 7.14
N LEU A 129 12.13 6.82 7.07
CA LEU A 129 13.03 5.88 6.40
C LEU A 129 12.95 4.48 7.02
N THR A 130 12.88 4.39 8.34
CA THR A 130 12.69 3.11 9.05
C THR A 130 11.41 2.42 8.62
N LEU A 131 10.30 3.15 8.52
CA LEU A 131 9.01 2.62 8.07
C LEU A 131 9.00 2.27 6.58
N MET A 132 9.71 3.02 5.73
CA MET A 132 9.90 2.67 4.32
C MET A 132 10.61 1.32 4.19
N LEU A 133 11.71 1.12 4.94
CA LEU A 133 12.41 -0.16 4.92
C LEU A 133 11.54 -1.30 5.44
N LEU A 134 10.83 -1.13 6.56
CA LEU A 134 9.87 -2.11 7.08
C LEU A 134 8.76 -2.44 6.06
N SER A 135 8.26 -1.43 5.35
CA SER A 135 7.29 -1.64 4.28
C SER A 135 7.87 -2.51 3.15
N ASN A 136 9.13 -2.29 2.77
CA ASN A 136 9.79 -3.11 1.76
C ASN A 136 10.06 -4.55 2.25
N LEU A 137 10.52 -4.73 3.49
CA LEU A 137 10.73 -6.06 4.09
C LEU A 137 9.44 -6.88 4.14
N THR A 138 8.35 -6.26 4.59
CA THR A 138 7.03 -6.92 4.70
C THR A 138 6.36 -7.18 3.34
N ARG A 139 6.87 -6.61 2.23
CA ARG A 139 6.35 -6.86 0.88
C ARG A 139 6.50 -8.32 0.44
N SER A 140 7.51 -9.05 0.94
CA SER A 140 7.62 -10.49 0.74
C SER A 140 6.67 -11.25 1.69
N TYR A 141 6.22 -12.44 1.27
CA TYR A 141 5.42 -13.30 2.14
C TYR A 141 6.19 -13.71 3.41
N GLN A 142 7.46 -14.06 3.25
CA GLN A 142 8.36 -14.41 4.36
C GLN A 142 8.51 -13.25 5.33
N GLY A 143 8.79 -12.03 4.84
CA GLY A 143 8.93 -10.85 5.70
C GLY A 143 7.63 -10.49 6.43
N ALA A 144 6.48 -10.60 5.77
CA ALA A 144 5.19 -10.39 6.42
C ALA A 144 4.94 -11.42 7.53
N ALA A 145 5.24 -12.70 7.28
CA ALA A 145 5.11 -13.76 8.27
C ALA A 145 6.08 -13.57 9.45
N MET A 146 7.35 -13.24 9.18
CA MET A 146 8.35 -12.93 10.21
C MET A 146 7.91 -11.75 11.08
N PHE A 147 7.35 -10.71 10.47
CA PHE A 147 6.91 -9.52 11.20
C PHE A 147 5.71 -9.81 12.13
N MET A 148 4.89 -10.82 11.80
CA MET A 148 3.83 -11.33 12.66
C MET A 148 4.36 -12.21 13.79
N SER A 149 5.46 -12.93 13.55
CA SER A 149 6.05 -13.89 14.49
C SER A 149 7.16 -13.21 15.28
N THR A 150 6.82 -12.43 16.30
CA THR A 150 7.81 -11.67 17.07
C THR A 150 8.58 -12.47 18.08
N ASP A 151 8.04 -13.64 18.52
CA ASP A 151 8.76 -14.55 19.42
C ASP A 151 8.14 -15.94 19.33
N THR A 152 8.94 -16.93 18.98
CA THR A 152 8.52 -18.33 18.90
C THR A 152 8.26 -18.94 20.27
N GLU A 153 8.84 -18.39 21.34
CA GLU A 153 8.67 -18.89 22.70
C GLU A 153 7.45 -18.32 23.43
N ARG A 154 6.99 -17.10 23.02
CA ARG A 154 5.85 -16.43 23.65
C ARG A 154 4.68 -16.27 22.69
N LYS A 155 3.80 -17.26 22.62
CA LYS A 155 2.58 -17.20 21.78
C LYS A 155 1.71 -15.97 22.01
N ASP A 156 1.74 -15.41 23.22
CA ASP A 156 0.96 -14.20 23.59
C ASP A 156 1.44 -12.92 22.91
N TRP A 157 2.65 -12.93 22.37
CA TRP A 157 3.27 -11.77 21.69
C TRP A 157 3.12 -11.81 20.18
N HIS A 158 2.35 -12.73 19.67
CA HIS A 158 2.09 -12.82 18.24
C HIS A 158 1.43 -11.51 17.73
N GLY A 159 2.08 -10.86 16.74
CA GLY A 159 1.63 -9.58 16.19
C GLY A 159 1.95 -8.35 17.07
N TYR A 160 2.79 -8.47 18.10
CA TYR A 160 3.14 -7.35 18.98
C TYR A 160 3.70 -6.13 18.23
N ASN A 161 4.58 -6.34 17.24
CA ASN A 161 5.10 -5.26 16.42
C ASN A 161 4.00 -4.58 15.61
N VAL A 162 3.05 -5.35 15.08
CA VAL A 162 1.89 -4.80 14.36
C VAL A 162 1.03 -3.96 15.28
N LEU A 163 0.79 -4.41 16.51
CA LEU A 163 0.00 -3.66 17.50
C LEU A 163 0.66 -2.31 17.84
N ARG A 164 1.99 -2.29 18.01
CA ARG A 164 2.74 -1.05 18.26
C ARG A 164 2.62 -0.09 17.08
N LEU A 165 2.75 -0.59 15.84
CA LEU A 165 2.59 0.25 14.66
C LEU A 165 1.17 0.80 14.54
N VAL A 166 0.14 -0.01 14.75
CA VAL A 166 -1.27 0.45 14.72
C VAL A 166 -1.48 1.54 15.77
N ARG A 167 -0.96 1.36 16.97
CA ARG A 167 -1.04 2.37 18.03
C ARG A 167 -0.41 3.69 17.59
N TRP A 168 0.83 3.69 17.11
CA TRP A 168 1.49 4.90 16.62
C TRP A 168 0.76 5.54 15.44
N PHE A 169 0.20 4.74 14.54
CA PHE A 169 -0.56 5.22 13.40
C PHE A 169 -1.82 6.00 13.81
N LEU A 170 -2.54 5.48 14.79
CA LEU A 170 -3.77 6.10 15.29
C LEU A 170 -3.52 7.28 16.24
N GLU A 171 -2.44 7.24 17.03
CA GLU A 171 -2.04 8.33 17.92
C GLU A 171 -1.50 9.55 17.13
N ASN A 172 -1.08 9.36 15.89
CA ASN A 172 -0.49 10.41 15.05
C ASN A 172 -1.28 10.53 13.73
N PRO A 173 -2.49 11.10 13.76
CA PRO A 173 -3.28 11.33 12.55
C PRO A 173 -2.54 12.27 11.60
N ALA A 174 -2.71 12.08 10.29
CA ALA A 174 -2.15 12.97 9.30
C ALA A 174 -2.82 14.35 9.39
N THR A 175 -2.03 15.39 9.57
CA THR A 175 -2.51 16.78 9.73
C THR A 175 -2.36 17.61 8.46
N LEU A 176 -1.51 17.19 7.54
CA LEU A 176 -1.20 17.91 6.32
C LEU A 176 -1.89 17.24 5.12
N PRO A 177 -2.52 18.02 4.22
CA PRO A 177 -2.83 17.53 2.90
C PRO A 177 -1.48 17.24 2.22
N THR A 178 -1.15 15.97 2.01
CA THR A 178 -0.06 15.63 1.12
C THR A 178 -0.51 16.05 -0.27
N GLU A 179 0.08 17.10 -0.82
CA GLU A 179 0.00 17.38 -2.25
C GLU A 179 0.35 16.09 -2.97
N ASP A 180 -0.38 15.76 -4.04
CA ASP A 180 -0.21 14.50 -4.76
C ASP A 180 1.28 14.23 -5.00
N PRO A 181 1.83 13.10 -4.54
CA PRO A 181 3.21 12.73 -4.81
C PRO A 181 3.30 12.29 -6.28
N VAL A 182 3.25 13.25 -7.18
CA VAL A 182 3.65 13.09 -8.58
C VAL A 182 5.15 13.37 -8.72
N ALA A 183 5.82 13.73 -7.62
CA ALA A 183 7.27 13.79 -7.57
C ALA A 183 7.83 12.37 -7.75
N ASP A 184 8.65 12.20 -8.77
CA ASP A 184 9.34 10.95 -9.09
C ASP A 184 10.03 10.39 -7.84
N GLU A 185 9.74 9.13 -7.48
CA GLU A 185 10.42 8.39 -6.41
C GLU A 185 11.95 8.42 -6.56
N LYS A 186 12.46 8.72 -7.76
CA LYS A 186 13.88 8.87 -8.08
C LYS A 186 14.49 10.18 -7.55
N GLU A 187 13.71 11.23 -7.41
CA GLU A 187 14.20 12.54 -6.94
C GLU A 187 14.41 12.57 -5.43
N GLU A 188 13.62 11.81 -4.65
CA GLU A 188 13.80 11.70 -3.20
C GLU A 188 15.13 11.04 -2.80
N LEU A 189 15.65 10.11 -3.60
CA LEU A 189 16.87 9.36 -3.30
C LEU A 189 18.16 10.14 -3.51
N SER A 190 18.12 11.28 -4.22
CA SER A 190 19.29 12.12 -4.52
C SER A 190 19.49 13.31 -3.55
N LYS A 191 18.58 13.52 -2.62
CA LYS A 191 18.56 14.69 -1.73
C LYS A 191 19.68 14.67 -0.69
N SER A 192 20.21 15.85 -0.38
CA SER A 192 21.20 16.01 0.70
C SER A 192 20.56 15.75 2.07
N HIS A 193 21.38 15.40 3.07
CA HIS A 193 20.93 15.14 4.44
C HIS A 193 20.07 16.30 5.02
N SER A 194 20.42 17.56 4.73
CA SER A 194 19.64 18.73 5.15
C SER A 194 18.27 18.79 4.47
N GLN A 195 18.20 18.46 3.19
CA GLN A 195 16.94 18.40 2.44
C GLN A 195 16.04 17.27 2.94
N MET A 196 16.63 16.12 3.35
CA MET A 196 15.87 15.01 3.93
C MET A 196 15.21 15.37 5.27
N ILE A 197 15.87 16.18 6.11
CA ILE A 197 15.31 16.66 7.39
C ILE A 197 14.17 17.66 7.15
N ASP A 198 14.34 18.57 6.20
CA ASP A 198 13.31 19.56 5.85
C ASP A 198 12.10 18.91 5.21
N ASP A 199 12.30 17.85 4.41
CA ASP A 199 11.23 17.06 3.81
C ASP A 199 10.49 16.21 4.86
N GLU A 200 11.17 15.68 5.87
CA GLU A 200 10.52 14.91 6.94
C GLU A 200 9.52 15.76 7.73
N ALA A 201 9.76 17.07 7.87
CA ALA A 201 8.81 18.00 8.47
C ALA A 201 7.57 18.29 7.59
N ARG A 202 7.67 18.05 6.27
CA ARG A 202 6.57 18.25 5.30
C ARG A 202 5.74 17.01 5.05
N HIS A 203 6.25 15.82 5.37
CA HIS A 203 5.60 14.54 5.12
C HIS A 203 5.03 13.92 6.39
N ASP A 204 3.98 13.14 6.22
CA ASP A 204 3.45 12.30 7.31
C ASP A 204 4.43 11.17 7.62
N THR A 205 5.16 11.32 8.72
CA THR A 205 6.16 10.35 9.19
C THR A 205 5.63 8.91 9.26
N TRP A 206 4.33 8.74 9.58
CA TRP A 206 3.72 7.45 9.88
C TRP A 206 2.95 6.83 8.69
N GLU A 207 2.94 7.48 7.54
CA GLU A 207 2.13 7.09 6.38
C GLU A 207 2.39 5.66 5.88
N PHE A 208 3.65 5.18 5.95
CA PHE A 208 4.03 3.84 5.49
C PHE A 208 3.48 2.70 6.36
N ILE A 209 2.96 2.98 7.56
CA ILE A 209 2.30 1.96 8.39
C ILE A 209 1.10 1.37 7.66
N GLY A 210 0.33 2.18 6.94
CA GLY A 210 -0.75 1.68 6.09
C GLY A 210 -0.26 0.64 5.08
N SER A 211 0.90 0.86 4.46
CA SER A 211 1.52 -0.09 3.53
C SER A 211 1.99 -1.38 4.23
N ILE A 212 2.54 -1.27 5.44
CA ILE A 212 2.94 -2.43 6.25
C ILE A 212 1.70 -3.27 6.60
N LEU A 213 0.60 -2.64 7.03
CA LEU A 213 -0.66 -3.33 7.32
C LEU A 213 -1.23 -4.02 6.08
N ALA A 214 -1.15 -3.38 4.90
CA ALA A 214 -1.54 -4.00 3.65
C ALA A 214 -0.70 -5.24 3.32
N ASN A 215 0.60 -5.20 3.60
CA ASN A 215 1.51 -6.32 3.37
C ASN A 215 1.27 -7.47 4.36
N VAL A 216 1.14 -7.15 5.64
CA VAL A 216 0.89 -8.11 6.72
C VAL A 216 -0.43 -8.85 6.51
N THR A 217 -1.48 -8.18 6.07
CA THR A 217 -2.79 -8.82 5.79
C THR A 217 -2.82 -9.67 4.52
N ARG A 218 -1.73 -9.78 3.77
CA ARG A 218 -1.59 -10.79 2.70
C ARG A 218 -1.45 -12.20 3.27
N VAL A 219 -0.90 -12.35 4.48
CA VAL A 219 -0.84 -13.63 5.18
C VAL A 219 -2.08 -13.81 6.07
N LYS A 220 -2.53 -15.07 6.24
CA LYS A 220 -3.74 -15.37 7.01
C LYS A 220 -3.64 -14.87 8.46
N THR A 221 -2.52 -15.14 9.12
CA THR A 221 -2.27 -14.70 10.50
C THR A 221 -2.42 -13.20 10.70
N GLY A 222 -2.02 -12.39 9.70
CA GLY A 222 -2.20 -10.94 9.72
C GLY A 222 -3.65 -10.52 9.53
N ARG A 223 -4.43 -11.25 8.70
CA ARG A 223 -5.87 -10.98 8.55
C ARG A 223 -6.62 -11.34 9.83
N ASP A 224 -6.34 -12.52 10.40
CA ASP A 224 -6.94 -12.95 11.67
C ASP A 224 -6.64 -11.96 12.80
N PHE A 225 -5.42 -11.40 12.83
CA PHE A 225 -5.01 -10.41 13.80
C PHE A 225 -5.83 -9.09 13.71
N VAL A 226 -6.04 -8.58 12.50
CA VAL A 226 -6.82 -7.35 12.29
C VAL A 226 -8.31 -7.59 12.50
N LEU A 227 -8.80 -8.79 12.18
CA LEU A 227 -10.19 -9.19 12.32
C LEU A 227 -10.55 -9.66 13.74
N ASP A 228 -9.58 -9.76 14.65
CA ASP A 228 -9.83 -10.07 16.04
C ASP A 228 -10.66 -8.93 16.68
N TRP A 229 -11.94 -9.22 16.91
CA TRP A 229 -12.89 -8.24 17.42
C TRP A 229 -12.61 -7.83 18.89
N GLN A 230 -11.97 -8.71 19.67
CA GLN A 230 -11.57 -8.40 21.05
C GLN A 230 -10.47 -7.33 21.08
N ARG A 231 -9.60 -7.30 20.06
CA ARG A 231 -8.59 -6.24 19.90
C ARG A 231 -9.20 -4.91 19.43
N GLY A 232 -10.34 -4.94 18.76
CA GLY A 232 -11.07 -3.76 18.29
C GLY A 232 -10.31 -2.89 17.27
N LEU A 233 -9.32 -3.43 16.57
CA LEU A 233 -8.41 -2.67 15.70
C LEU A 233 -9.08 -2.16 14.42
N LEU A 234 -10.05 -2.90 13.89
CA LEU A 234 -10.60 -2.62 12.57
C LEU A 234 -11.35 -1.28 12.52
N ARG A 235 -12.20 -1.01 13.51
CA ARG A 235 -13.05 0.21 13.52
C ARG A 235 -12.24 1.52 13.48
N PRO A 236 -11.22 1.73 14.32
CA PRO A 236 -10.39 2.93 14.22
C PRO A 236 -9.59 3.00 12.93
N LEU A 237 -9.13 1.86 12.37
CA LEU A 237 -8.42 1.85 11.09
C LEU A 237 -9.30 2.25 9.90
N LEU A 238 -10.62 2.06 9.96
CA LEU A 238 -11.54 2.51 8.91
C LEU A 238 -11.55 4.03 8.74
N VAL A 239 -11.30 4.78 9.81
CA VAL A 239 -11.24 6.25 9.77
C VAL A 239 -10.13 6.72 8.82
N GLU A 240 -9.05 5.97 8.71
CA GLU A 240 -7.89 6.29 7.88
C GLU A 240 -8.17 6.19 6.36
N LEU A 241 -9.30 5.63 5.94
CA LEU A 241 -9.77 5.76 4.54
C LEU A 241 -10.06 7.21 4.14
N ARG A 242 -10.23 8.10 5.10
CA ARG A 242 -10.48 9.53 4.91
C ARG A 242 -9.30 10.40 5.34
N SER A 243 -8.17 9.78 5.63
CA SER A 243 -6.94 10.50 5.97
C SER A 243 -6.56 11.49 4.86
N PRO A 244 -6.06 12.68 5.17
CA PRO A 244 -5.51 13.58 4.17
C PRO A 244 -4.33 12.94 3.40
N SER A 245 -3.56 12.04 4.03
CA SER A 245 -2.46 11.32 3.37
C SER A 245 -2.98 10.26 2.40
N VAL A 246 -2.67 10.41 1.12
CA VAL A 246 -3.00 9.44 0.07
C VAL A 246 -2.30 8.08 0.31
N VAL A 247 -1.08 8.10 0.88
CA VAL A 247 -0.31 6.88 1.19
C VAL A 247 -1.02 6.06 2.25
N ARG A 248 -1.55 6.72 3.32
CA ARG A 248 -2.39 6.06 4.32
C ARG A 248 -3.62 5.44 3.67
N ARG A 249 -4.39 6.22 2.89
CA ARG A 249 -5.61 5.73 2.23
C ARG A 249 -5.33 4.54 1.31
N ARG A 250 -4.25 4.59 0.50
CA ARG A 250 -3.81 3.46 -0.36
C ARG A 250 -3.49 2.20 0.45
N GLY A 251 -2.80 2.37 1.58
CA GLY A 251 -2.47 1.27 2.48
C GLY A 251 -3.71 0.63 3.09
N ILE A 252 -4.57 1.43 3.69
CA ILE A 252 -5.80 0.95 4.32
C ILE A 252 -6.75 0.32 3.29
N GLY A 253 -6.93 0.91 2.12
CA GLY A 253 -7.75 0.31 1.06
C GLY A 253 -7.26 -1.08 0.63
N ARG A 254 -5.93 -1.29 0.55
CA ARG A 254 -5.34 -2.62 0.28
C ARG A 254 -5.56 -3.59 1.45
N MET A 255 -5.37 -3.14 2.68
CA MET A 255 -5.61 -3.93 3.88
C MET A 255 -7.07 -4.42 3.92
N LEU A 256 -8.04 -3.52 3.75
CA LEU A 256 -9.46 -3.83 3.76
C LEU A 256 -9.82 -4.85 2.67
N ARG A 257 -9.33 -4.66 1.45
CA ARG A 257 -9.50 -5.64 0.38
C ARG A 257 -8.97 -7.02 0.77
N ASN A 258 -7.83 -7.08 1.47
CA ASN A 258 -7.23 -8.36 1.88
C ASN A 258 -8.05 -9.07 2.95
N ILE A 259 -8.54 -8.37 3.98
CA ILE A 259 -9.35 -8.98 5.06
C ILE A 259 -10.69 -9.50 4.57
N CYS A 260 -11.25 -8.93 3.49
CA CYS A 260 -12.48 -9.44 2.88
C CYS A 260 -12.34 -10.83 2.25
N ASN A 261 -11.14 -11.40 2.14
CA ASN A 261 -10.98 -12.80 1.72
C ASN A 261 -11.35 -13.83 2.82
N GLU A 262 -11.54 -13.38 4.06
CA GLU A 262 -12.03 -14.23 5.16
C GLU A 262 -13.57 -14.21 5.15
N PHE A 263 -14.16 -15.13 4.39
CA PHE A 263 -15.60 -15.14 4.10
C PHE A 263 -16.46 -15.37 5.35
N GLU A 264 -15.97 -16.10 6.32
CA GLU A 264 -16.59 -16.32 7.63
C GLU A 264 -16.83 -15.02 8.40
N HIS A 265 -16.05 -13.98 8.13
CA HIS A 265 -16.19 -12.68 8.77
C HIS A 265 -17.11 -11.70 8.02
N HIS A 266 -17.66 -12.07 6.84
CA HIS A 266 -18.48 -11.15 6.03
C HIS A 266 -19.70 -10.62 6.78
N LYS A 267 -20.37 -11.44 7.59
CA LYS A 267 -21.49 -10.95 8.41
C LYS A 267 -21.04 -9.81 9.33
N ARG A 268 -19.94 -10.00 10.06
CA ARG A 268 -19.40 -8.97 10.96
C ARG A 268 -18.87 -7.73 10.23
N LEU A 269 -18.29 -7.90 9.05
CA LEU A 269 -17.80 -6.78 8.24
C LEU A 269 -18.92 -5.92 7.64
N LEU A 270 -20.13 -6.45 7.54
CA LEU A 270 -21.24 -5.82 6.83
C LEU A 270 -22.43 -5.44 7.74
N ASP A 271 -22.39 -5.85 9.00
CA ASP A 271 -23.51 -5.69 9.92
C ASP A 271 -23.04 -5.10 11.25
N LEU A 272 -23.46 -3.86 11.53
CA LEU A 272 -23.15 -3.14 12.78
C LEU A 272 -23.70 -3.81 14.04
N GLU A 273 -24.80 -4.56 13.92
CA GLU A 273 -25.45 -5.24 15.03
C GLU A 273 -24.70 -6.49 15.48
N SER A 274 -23.83 -7.03 14.62
CA SER A 274 -22.94 -8.13 14.96
C SER A 274 -21.89 -7.69 15.98
N GLU A 275 -21.51 -8.57 16.91
CA GLU A 275 -20.48 -8.31 17.91
C GLU A 275 -19.16 -7.93 17.24
N GLY A 276 -18.62 -6.76 17.58
CA GLY A 276 -17.45 -6.19 16.90
C GLY A 276 -17.70 -5.79 15.45
N GLY A 277 -18.96 -5.69 15.02
CA GLY A 277 -19.36 -5.42 13.66
C GLY A 277 -19.01 -4.02 13.18
N VAL A 278 -18.82 -3.90 11.88
CA VAL A 278 -18.59 -2.63 11.16
C VAL A 278 -19.47 -2.62 9.92
N ASP A 279 -19.90 -1.43 9.47
CA ASP A 279 -20.57 -1.30 8.17
C ASP A 279 -19.55 -0.90 7.11
N LEU A 280 -18.86 -1.91 6.58
CA LEU A 280 -17.81 -1.69 5.57
C LEU A 280 -18.38 -1.18 4.24
N VAL A 281 -19.64 -1.52 3.92
CA VAL A 281 -20.31 -0.98 2.72
C VAL A 281 -20.51 0.52 2.87
N GLN A 282 -20.99 0.98 4.01
CA GLN A 282 -21.17 2.41 4.28
C GLN A 282 -19.85 3.18 4.19
N CYS A 283 -18.77 2.61 4.76
CA CYS A 283 -17.44 3.22 4.67
C CYS A 283 -16.96 3.32 3.20
N ALA A 284 -17.19 2.28 2.41
CA ALA A 284 -16.85 2.24 0.99
C ALA A 284 -17.66 3.29 0.20
N LEU A 285 -18.96 3.33 0.39
CA LEU A 285 -19.84 4.25 -0.32
C LEU A 285 -19.53 5.71 -0.01
N ARG A 286 -19.23 6.03 1.25
CA ARG A 286 -18.75 7.37 1.64
C ARG A 286 -17.48 7.80 0.93
N SER A 287 -16.60 6.87 0.61
CA SER A 287 -15.36 7.16 -0.12
C SER A 287 -15.59 7.30 -1.64
N LEU A 288 -16.62 6.66 -2.19
CA LEU A 288 -16.88 6.65 -3.63
C LEU A 288 -17.87 7.74 -4.06
N SER A 289 -18.78 8.17 -3.19
CA SER A 289 -19.84 9.14 -3.49
C SER A 289 -19.30 10.57 -3.59
N ASN A 290 -19.76 11.30 -4.60
CA ASN A 290 -19.70 12.76 -4.65
C ASN A 290 -21.07 13.34 -4.28
N GLY A 291 -21.09 14.35 -3.42
CA GLY A 291 -22.35 14.99 -3.00
C GLY A 291 -23.15 15.60 -4.16
N ASP A 292 -22.47 15.96 -5.26
CA ASP A 292 -23.04 16.56 -6.46
C ASP A 292 -23.43 15.54 -7.54
N ASP A 293 -23.56 14.26 -7.21
CA ASP A 293 -23.95 13.21 -8.16
C ASP A 293 -25.41 13.43 -8.66
N THR A 294 -25.54 14.31 -9.66
CA THR A 294 -26.85 14.75 -10.20
C THR A 294 -27.55 13.70 -11.03
N ASN A 295 -26.82 12.68 -11.50
CA ASN A 295 -27.35 11.61 -12.35
C ASN A 295 -27.99 10.45 -11.56
N ILE A 296 -27.98 10.51 -10.21
CA ILE A 296 -28.67 9.55 -9.39
C ILE A 296 -30.12 10.02 -9.26
N GLU A 297 -31.04 9.18 -9.70
CA GLU A 297 -32.47 9.49 -9.68
C GLU A 297 -32.97 9.73 -8.24
N PRO A 298 -33.94 10.65 -8.03
CA PRO A 298 -34.46 10.95 -6.69
C PRO A 298 -34.88 9.71 -5.91
N HIS A 299 -35.57 8.76 -6.58
CA HIS A 299 -36.01 7.50 -5.94
C HIS A 299 -34.83 6.57 -5.55
N GLU A 300 -33.66 6.71 -6.17
CA GLU A 300 -32.44 5.98 -5.79
C GLU A 300 -31.76 6.63 -4.57
N ARG A 301 -31.87 7.98 -4.41
CA ARG A 301 -31.31 8.74 -3.29
C ARG A 301 -32.07 8.50 -1.99
N ASP A 302 -33.39 8.54 -2.05
CA ASP A 302 -34.27 8.55 -0.86
C ASP A 302 -34.28 7.21 -0.11
N VAL A 303 -33.95 6.12 -0.78
CA VAL A 303 -34.14 4.75 -0.23
C VAL A 303 -32.88 4.19 0.43
N GLY A 304 -31.71 4.81 0.24
CA GLY A 304 -30.47 4.15 0.65
C GLY A 304 -29.63 4.91 1.67
N HIS A 305 -29.23 6.12 1.36
CA HIS A 305 -28.18 6.82 2.10
C HIS A 305 -28.26 8.34 1.91
N PRO A 306 -29.29 9.01 2.44
CA PRO A 306 -29.41 10.47 2.26
C PRO A 306 -28.18 11.23 2.75
N GLU A 307 -27.47 10.69 3.77
CA GLU A 307 -26.25 11.25 4.30
C GLU A 307 -25.05 11.22 3.35
N LEU A 308 -25.12 10.48 2.25
CA LEU A 308 -24.06 10.42 1.23
C LEU A 308 -24.21 11.51 0.15
N TYR A 309 -25.37 12.14 0.07
CA TYR A 309 -25.70 13.15 -0.94
C TYR A 309 -25.65 14.58 -0.41
N VAL A 310 -24.74 14.84 0.53
CA VAL A 310 -24.49 16.18 1.04
C VAL A 310 -23.52 16.88 0.10
N SER A 311 -23.87 18.07 -0.36
CA SER A 311 -23.08 18.85 -1.35
C SER A 311 -21.63 19.14 -0.95
N SER A 312 -21.30 19.06 0.35
CA SER A 312 -19.92 19.21 0.84
C SER A 312 -19.09 17.92 0.74
N GLN A 313 -19.68 16.77 0.37
CA GLN A 313 -18.96 15.53 0.28
C GLN A 313 -18.23 15.43 -1.06
N THR A 314 -16.91 15.21 -0.99
CA THR A 314 -16.07 14.92 -2.15
C THR A 314 -15.66 13.47 -2.14
N GLY A 315 -15.83 12.78 -3.27
CA GLY A 315 -15.38 11.40 -3.43
C GLY A 315 -13.86 11.28 -3.47
N GLU A 316 -13.37 10.08 -3.30
CA GLU A 316 -11.95 9.75 -3.38
C GLU A 316 -11.37 10.10 -4.76
N LYS A 317 -10.35 10.92 -4.80
CA LYS A 317 -9.69 11.36 -6.04
C LYS A 317 -8.66 10.35 -6.54
N ASP A 318 -8.04 9.60 -5.62
CA ASP A 318 -6.98 8.66 -5.96
C ASP A 318 -7.54 7.39 -6.61
N VAL A 319 -7.07 7.12 -7.82
CA VAL A 319 -7.51 5.99 -8.64
C VAL A 319 -7.17 4.63 -7.99
N VAL A 320 -6.01 4.56 -7.30
CA VAL A 320 -5.57 3.31 -6.65
C VAL A 320 -6.48 2.98 -5.46
N VAL A 321 -6.87 3.99 -4.68
CA VAL A 321 -7.80 3.81 -3.55
C VAL A 321 -9.17 3.39 -4.08
N ARG A 322 -9.74 4.11 -5.06
CA ARG A 322 -11.03 3.73 -5.68
C ARG A 322 -11.01 2.28 -6.19
N LYS A 323 -9.92 1.90 -6.86
CA LYS A 323 -9.70 0.54 -7.33
C LYS A 323 -9.80 -0.47 -6.19
N LYS A 324 -9.11 -0.22 -5.07
CA LYS A 324 -9.09 -1.17 -3.95
C LYS A 324 -10.45 -1.27 -3.25
N ILE A 325 -11.18 -0.18 -3.16
CA ILE A 325 -12.55 -0.19 -2.64
C ILE A 325 -13.47 -1.00 -3.56
N CYS A 326 -13.39 -0.81 -4.88
CA CYS A 326 -14.19 -1.62 -5.82
C CYS A 326 -13.82 -3.11 -5.77
N GLU A 327 -12.52 -3.46 -5.73
CA GLU A 327 -12.06 -4.83 -5.55
C GLU A 327 -12.59 -5.45 -4.25
N MET A 328 -12.63 -4.68 -3.16
CA MET A 328 -13.19 -5.09 -1.88
C MET A 328 -14.69 -5.40 -2.01
N LEU A 329 -15.47 -4.50 -2.62
CA LEU A 329 -16.90 -4.72 -2.86
C LEU A 329 -17.12 -6.01 -3.68
N VAL A 330 -16.33 -6.25 -4.74
CA VAL A 330 -16.39 -7.49 -5.53
C VAL A 330 -16.12 -8.73 -4.68
N VAL A 331 -15.13 -8.70 -3.78
CA VAL A 331 -14.85 -9.85 -2.90
C VAL A 331 -16.02 -10.11 -1.96
N LEU A 332 -16.64 -9.07 -1.41
CA LEU A 332 -17.79 -9.20 -0.51
C LEU A 332 -19.03 -9.83 -1.21
N THR A 333 -19.18 -9.69 -2.53
CA THR A 333 -20.29 -10.36 -3.27
C THR A 333 -20.13 -11.87 -3.35
N ARG A 334 -19.02 -12.46 -2.95
CA ARG A 334 -18.81 -13.91 -3.00
C ARG A 334 -19.71 -14.69 -2.03
N THR A 335 -20.17 -14.05 -0.93
CA THR A 335 -21.15 -14.67 -0.03
C THR A 335 -22.58 -14.24 -0.36
N HIS A 336 -23.56 -15.07 -0.01
CA HIS A 336 -24.97 -14.74 -0.17
C HIS A 336 -25.32 -13.49 0.66
N PHE A 337 -24.94 -13.47 1.92
CA PHE A 337 -25.15 -12.35 2.82
C PHE A 337 -24.57 -11.03 2.25
N GLY A 338 -23.35 -11.08 1.70
CA GLY A 338 -22.75 -9.91 1.08
C GLY A 338 -23.53 -9.36 -0.11
N ARG A 339 -24.07 -10.25 -0.98
CA ARG A 339 -24.89 -9.83 -2.11
C ARG A 339 -26.21 -9.19 -1.67
N GLU A 340 -26.87 -9.76 -0.67
CA GLU A 340 -28.11 -9.19 -0.11
C GLU A 340 -27.84 -7.82 0.50
N ARG A 341 -26.83 -7.70 1.35
CA ARG A 341 -26.47 -6.45 2.00
C ARG A 341 -26.12 -5.34 1.01
N MET A 342 -25.47 -5.67 -0.12
CA MET A 342 -25.17 -4.68 -1.17
C MET A 342 -26.42 -4.24 -1.93
N ARG A 343 -27.41 -5.12 -2.13
CA ARG A 343 -28.69 -4.73 -2.72
C ARG A 343 -29.49 -3.82 -1.79
N GLU A 344 -29.59 -4.17 -0.51
CA GLU A 344 -30.24 -3.37 0.52
C GLU A 344 -29.61 -1.96 0.59
N ARG A 345 -28.29 -1.90 0.53
CA ARG A 345 -27.51 -0.67 0.61
C ARG A 345 -27.39 0.09 -0.72
N LYS A 346 -28.10 -0.33 -1.77
CA LYS A 346 -28.12 0.36 -3.06
C LYS A 346 -26.73 0.76 -3.57
N VAL A 347 -25.77 -0.17 -3.54
CA VAL A 347 -24.36 0.08 -3.91
C VAL A 347 -24.22 0.47 -5.38
N TYR A 348 -25.05 -0.12 -6.26
CA TYR A 348 -24.92 0.02 -7.71
C TYR A 348 -25.00 1.46 -8.24
N PRO A 349 -25.96 2.32 -7.87
CA PRO A 349 -26.03 3.69 -8.36
C PRO A 349 -24.75 4.47 -8.12
N ILE A 350 -24.17 4.36 -6.91
CA ILE A 350 -22.95 5.08 -6.52
C ILE A 350 -21.74 4.59 -7.33
N VAL A 351 -21.59 3.28 -7.49
CA VAL A 351 -20.49 2.71 -8.29
C VAL A 351 -20.64 3.08 -9.77
N ARG A 352 -21.86 3.11 -10.30
CA ARG A 352 -22.17 3.56 -11.67
C ARG A 352 -21.69 5.01 -11.88
N GLU A 353 -22.08 5.93 -11.01
CA GLU A 353 -21.69 7.34 -11.11
C GLU A 353 -20.19 7.55 -10.96
N MET A 354 -19.56 6.91 -9.98
CA MET A 354 -18.12 6.94 -9.83
C MET A 354 -17.39 6.50 -11.12
N HIS A 355 -17.90 5.47 -11.80
CA HIS A 355 -17.35 5.00 -13.08
C HIS A 355 -17.51 6.04 -14.19
N THR A 356 -18.67 6.64 -14.32
CA THR A 356 -18.98 7.66 -15.33
C THR A 356 -18.04 8.86 -15.18
N HIS A 357 -17.87 9.38 -13.97
CA HIS A 357 -16.92 10.47 -13.69
C HIS A 357 -15.48 10.09 -14.01
N THR A 358 -15.06 8.89 -13.66
CA THR A 358 -13.71 8.39 -13.94
C THR A 358 -13.45 8.29 -15.44
N THR A 359 -14.42 7.79 -16.21
CA THR A 359 -14.31 7.65 -17.67
C THR A 359 -14.26 9.01 -18.38
N MET A 360 -15.07 9.97 -17.95
CA MET A 360 -15.04 11.33 -18.46
C MET A 360 -13.69 12.00 -18.17
N PHE A 361 -13.16 11.86 -16.98
CA PHE A 361 -11.86 12.40 -16.59
C PHE A 361 -10.71 11.79 -17.42
N VAL A 362 -10.70 10.47 -17.60
CA VAL A 362 -9.71 9.76 -18.43
C VAL A 362 -9.79 10.19 -19.89
N ASN A 363 -11.00 10.36 -20.44
CA ASN A 363 -11.18 10.82 -21.82
C ASN A 363 -10.72 12.28 -22.01
N THR A 364 -10.91 13.11 -21.01
CA THR A 364 -10.41 14.49 -21.01
C THR A 364 -8.89 14.54 -20.97
N LEU A 365 -8.25 13.69 -20.16
CA LEU A 365 -6.80 13.54 -20.09
C LEU A 365 -6.21 12.96 -21.40
N LYS A 366 -6.89 11.99 -22.03
CA LYS A 366 -6.50 11.45 -23.34
C LYS A 366 -6.47 12.53 -24.42
N ARG A 367 -7.48 13.40 -24.45
CA ARG A 367 -7.51 14.55 -25.38
C ARG A 367 -6.34 15.51 -25.14
N ARG A 368 -5.84 15.62 -23.90
CA ARG A 368 -4.74 16.55 -23.56
C ARG A 368 -3.34 15.93 -23.71
N ARG A 369 -3.14 14.60 -23.57
CA ARG A 369 -1.81 13.95 -23.47
C ARG A 369 -1.55 12.75 -24.39
N GLY A 370 -2.45 12.34 -25.25
CA GLY A 370 -2.17 11.34 -26.32
C GLY A 370 -1.86 9.89 -25.90
N THR A 371 -1.61 9.56 -24.65
CA THR A 371 -1.17 8.22 -24.23
C THR A 371 -1.68 7.80 -22.85
N THR A 372 -2.70 6.93 -22.83
CA THR A 372 -3.08 6.19 -21.59
C THR A 372 -3.72 4.83 -21.90
N ARG A 373 -3.01 3.95 -22.63
CA ARG A 373 -3.55 2.61 -22.99
C ARG A 373 -3.83 1.69 -21.79
N GLY A 374 -3.03 1.75 -20.72
CA GLY A 374 -3.15 0.81 -19.59
C GLY A 374 -4.35 1.04 -18.65
N LEU A 375 -4.78 2.29 -18.46
CA LEU A 375 -5.84 2.64 -17.50
C LEU A 375 -7.25 2.28 -18.01
N VAL A 376 -7.46 2.39 -19.33
CA VAL A 376 -8.76 2.11 -19.97
C VAL A 376 -9.06 0.63 -19.99
N CYS A 377 -8.09 -0.19 -20.36
CA CYS A 377 -8.26 -1.63 -20.42
C CYS A 377 -8.62 -2.23 -19.05
N TRP A 378 -8.13 -1.61 -17.98
CA TRP A 378 -8.40 -2.07 -16.62
C TRP A 378 -9.81 -1.66 -16.13
N ILE A 379 -10.25 -0.41 -16.40
CA ILE A 379 -11.60 0.07 -16.07
C ILE A 379 -12.65 -0.82 -16.76
N GLU A 380 -12.41 -1.15 -18.03
CA GLU A 380 -13.26 -2.07 -18.79
C GLU A 380 -13.27 -3.49 -18.18
N SER A 381 -12.11 -4.01 -17.73
CA SER A 381 -12.02 -5.35 -17.13
C SER A 381 -12.79 -5.46 -15.80
N VAL A 382 -12.72 -4.45 -14.94
CA VAL A 382 -13.50 -4.43 -13.67
C VAL A 382 -15.00 -4.31 -13.95
N TRP A 383 -15.36 -3.52 -14.95
CA TRP A 383 -16.76 -3.34 -15.36
C TRP A 383 -17.32 -4.62 -15.97
N TRP A 384 -16.56 -5.30 -16.83
CA TRP A 384 -16.93 -6.60 -17.37
C TRP A 384 -17.10 -7.66 -16.27
N CYS A 385 -16.19 -7.73 -15.30
CA CYS A 385 -16.33 -8.65 -14.17
C CYS A 385 -17.57 -8.32 -13.31
N PHE A 386 -17.83 -7.05 -13.03
CA PHE A 386 -19.01 -6.65 -12.25
C PHE A 386 -20.31 -6.89 -13.04
N PHE A 387 -20.32 -6.52 -14.32
CA PHE A 387 -21.48 -6.74 -15.21
C PHE A 387 -21.73 -8.22 -15.48
N PHE A 388 -20.67 -9.01 -15.66
CA PHE A 388 -20.77 -10.46 -15.86
C PHE A 388 -21.27 -11.17 -14.61
N CYS A 389 -20.79 -10.81 -13.41
CA CYS A 389 -21.30 -11.34 -12.15
C CYS A 389 -22.78 -10.96 -11.92
N VAL A 390 -23.17 -9.73 -12.21
CA VAL A 390 -24.56 -9.27 -12.06
C VAL A 390 -25.46 -9.86 -13.16
N SER A 391 -24.98 -9.94 -14.39
CA SER A 391 -25.72 -10.51 -15.53
C SER A 391 -25.88 -12.02 -15.43
N MET A 392 -24.82 -12.76 -15.02
CA MET A 392 -24.93 -14.21 -14.76
C MET A 392 -25.89 -14.52 -13.61
N LEU A 393 -25.96 -13.66 -12.58
CA LEU A 393 -26.93 -13.79 -11.50
C LEU A 393 -28.38 -13.51 -11.96
N LEU A 394 -28.57 -12.53 -12.85
CA LEU A 394 -29.87 -12.28 -13.47
C LEU A 394 -30.30 -13.43 -14.39
N CYS A 395 -29.38 -13.97 -15.21
CA CYS A 395 -29.66 -15.15 -16.05
C CYS A 395 -29.96 -16.40 -15.21
N ALA A 396 -29.22 -16.65 -14.13
CA ALA A 396 -29.47 -17.77 -13.23
C ALA A 396 -30.83 -17.64 -12.51
N MET A 397 -31.23 -16.41 -12.11
CA MET A 397 -32.54 -16.18 -11.51
C MET A 397 -33.68 -16.33 -12.54
N LEU A 398 -33.51 -15.89 -13.79
CA LEU A 398 -34.48 -16.10 -14.88
C LEU A 398 -34.62 -17.58 -15.25
N LEU A 399 -33.47 -18.33 -15.29
CA LEU A 399 -33.53 -19.79 -15.51
C LEU A 399 -34.19 -20.52 -14.34
N CYS A 400 -33.93 -20.16 -13.09
CA CYS A 400 -34.64 -20.73 -11.94
C CYS A 400 -36.13 -20.40 -11.95
N ALA A 401 -36.51 -19.16 -12.30
CA ALA A 401 -37.91 -18.78 -12.43
C ALA A 401 -38.63 -19.54 -13.58
N MET A 402 -37.95 -19.71 -14.71
CA MET A 402 -38.49 -20.51 -15.83
C MET A 402 -38.60 -21.99 -15.49
N LEU A 403 -37.63 -22.57 -14.76
CA LEU A 403 -37.71 -23.95 -14.28
C LEU A 403 -38.83 -24.15 -13.25
N LEU A 404 -39.04 -23.20 -12.33
CA LEU A 404 -40.14 -23.22 -11.38
C LEU A 404 -41.51 -23.11 -12.10
N CYS A 405 -41.65 -22.21 -13.09
CA CYS A 405 -42.84 -22.12 -13.92
C CYS A 405 -43.10 -23.40 -14.73
N ALA A 406 -42.06 -24.02 -15.30
CA ALA A 406 -42.18 -25.29 -16.02
C ALA A 406 -42.59 -26.45 -15.10
N MET A 407 -42.03 -26.50 -13.86
CA MET A 407 -42.44 -27.50 -12.88
C MET A 407 -43.87 -27.29 -12.39
N LEU A 408 -44.33 -26.05 -12.21
CA LEU A 408 -45.72 -25.73 -11.85
C LEU A 408 -46.71 -26.06 -12.99
N LEU A 409 -46.33 -25.79 -14.25
CA LEU A 409 -47.11 -26.19 -15.42
C LEU A 409 -47.21 -27.71 -15.59
N CYS A 410 -46.10 -28.45 -15.38
CA CYS A 410 -46.12 -29.91 -15.37
C CYS A 410 -46.98 -30.48 -14.25
N ALA A 411 -46.96 -29.88 -13.06
CA ALA A 411 -47.82 -30.31 -11.93
C ALA A 411 -49.32 -30.04 -12.20
N MET A 412 -49.63 -28.94 -12.93
CA MET A 412 -51.02 -28.65 -13.32
C MET A 412 -51.57 -29.50 -14.50
N LEU A 413 -50.68 -30.13 -15.27
CA LEU A 413 -51.06 -31.04 -16.36
C LEU A 413 -51.14 -32.50 -15.93
N LEU A 414 -50.71 -32.84 -14.70
CA LEU A 414 -50.76 -34.17 -14.12
C LEU A 414 -51.84 -34.35 -13.03
N CYS A 415 -52.62 -33.29 -12.76
CA CYS A 415 -53.88 -33.32 -12.04
C CYS A 415 -55.09 -33.13 -13.01
#